data_c9ef36dad6fac84059e5605c57ac4ef7
#
_entry.id   c9ef36dad6fac84059e5605c57ac4ef7
#
_cell.length_a   1.000
_cell.length_b   1.000
_cell.length_c   1.000
_cell.angle_alpha   90.00
_cell.angle_beta   90.00
_cell.angle_gamma   90.00
#
_symmetry.space_group_name_H-M   'P 1'
#
loop_
_entity.id
_entity.type
_entity.pdbx_description
1 polymer ?
#
loop_
_entity_poly.entity_id
_entity_poly.type
_entity_poly.pdbx_seq_one_letter_code
_entity_poly.pdbx_strand_id
1 'polypeptide(L)'
;MSNDFWFLLLPGFSVMGFVSAVEPLRVANRFRGELYRWHLCSVDGGPVLASNGMSMNADSGLETLRRGDTLFVVAGFDPLGTCNPALVHWLRWLDREGVTLGGIDTGSFVLAEAGLLEGRRCTLHWEALDAFRESYPQLEATQELFEIDGPRITSAGGTASIDLMLDLIARAHGPELAVQVSEQFVVGRIRTRQDHQRLQLASRYGVTNKKLIQVLGKMERHTEPPLSTLELAEHIQVTRRQLERLFRLHLHDTPSNFYLGLRLDKARQLLRQTDMSVLEVGLACGFESPSYLSRSYRAKFGVCPSHDRAALPRVAT
;
A
#
# COMPACT_ATOMS: atom_id res chain seq x y z
N MET A 1 -4.36 27.60 6.58
CA MET A 1 -4.06 26.55 5.58
C MET A 1 -5.15 26.67 4.53
N SER A 2 -4.83 26.51 3.26
CA SER A 2 -5.86 26.36 2.23
C SER A 2 -6.73 25.16 2.58
N ASN A 3 -8.03 25.26 2.29
CA ASN A 3 -8.98 24.18 2.53
C ASN A 3 -9.26 23.39 1.24
N ASP A 4 -8.43 23.60 0.21
CA ASP A 4 -8.55 22.95 -1.09
C ASP A 4 -7.70 21.67 -1.15
N PHE A 5 -8.37 20.56 -1.40
CA PHE A 5 -7.79 19.25 -1.59
C PHE A 5 -7.91 18.86 -3.06
N TRP A 6 -6.79 18.47 -3.65
CA TRP A 6 -6.69 18.02 -5.03
C TRP A 6 -6.40 16.53 -5.06
N PHE A 7 -7.06 15.82 -5.94
CA PHE A 7 -6.85 14.38 -6.13
C PHE A 7 -6.48 14.12 -7.58
N LEU A 8 -5.21 13.83 -7.82
CA LEU A 8 -4.72 13.37 -9.11
C LEU A 8 -5.03 11.88 -9.24
N LEU A 9 -5.99 11.56 -10.08
CA LEU A 9 -6.39 10.19 -10.36
C LEU A 9 -5.52 9.63 -11.50
N LEU A 10 -4.82 8.53 -11.25
CA LEU A 10 -4.06 7.81 -12.27
C LEU A 10 -4.84 6.60 -12.77
N PRO A 11 -4.69 6.18 -14.04
CA PRO A 11 -5.35 5.01 -14.57
C PRO A 11 -5.17 3.78 -13.68
N GLY A 12 -6.25 3.04 -13.43
CA GLY A 12 -6.23 1.90 -12.51
C GLY A 12 -6.23 2.27 -11.03
N PHE A 13 -6.52 3.52 -10.67
CA PHE A 13 -6.57 3.97 -9.27
C PHE A 13 -7.60 3.19 -8.43
N SER A 14 -7.40 3.18 -7.12
CA SER A 14 -8.31 2.59 -6.15
C SER A 14 -9.47 3.54 -5.85
N VAL A 15 -10.68 3.24 -6.34
CA VAL A 15 -11.89 4.00 -6.00
C VAL A 15 -12.11 4.04 -4.49
N MET A 16 -11.90 2.90 -3.81
CA MET A 16 -12.06 2.81 -2.36
C MET A 16 -11.10 3.77 -1.64
N GLY A 17 -9.83 3.81 -2.05
CA GLY A 17 -8.83 4.72 -1.47
C GLY A 17 -9.21 6.18 -1.67
N PHE A 18 -9.67 6.53 -2.87
CA PHE A 18 -10.11 7.88 -3.23
C PHE A 18 -11.37 8.31 -2.46
N VAL A 19 -12.46 7.53 -2.55
CA VAL A 19 -13.74 7.87 -1.88
C VAL A 19 -13.56 7.94 -0.36
N SER A 20 -12.76 7.05 0.21
CA SER A 20 -12.40 7.07 1.64
C SER A 20 -11.67 8.34 2.06
N ALA A 21 -11.02 9.05 1.14
CA ALA A 21 -10.40 10.34 1.42
C ALA A 21 -11.38 11.52 1.24
N VAL A 22 -12.26 11.47 0.25
CA VAL A 22 -13.18 12.59 -0.04
C VAL A 22 -14.35 12.63 0.93
N GLU A 23 -14.96 11.48 1.25
CA GLU A 23 -16.17 11.41 2.04
C GLU A 23 -16.05 12.03 3.45
N PRO A 24 -14.94 11.88 4.20
CA PRO A 24 -14.78 12.58 5.49
C PRO A 24 -14.83 14.11 5.34
N LEU A 25 -14.27 14.67 4.27
CA LEU A 25 -14.30 16.11 3.99
C LEU A 25 -15.74 16.57 3.73
N ARG A 26 -16.49 15.81 2.90
CA ARG A 26 -17.90 16.08 2.61
C ARG A 26 -18.76 16.05 3.88
N VAL A 27 -18.52 15.06 4.74
CA VAL A 27 -19.29 14.92 6.00
C VAL A 27 -18.93 16.03 6.98
N ALA A 28 -17.67 16.44 7.07
CA ALA A 28 -17.25 17.59 7.89
C ALA A 28 -17.96 18.87 7.45
N ASN A 29 -18.07 19.11 6.14
CA ASN A 29 -18.82 20.23 5.58
C ASN A 29 -20.31 20.18 5.97
N ARG A 30 -20.91 18.99 6.03
CA ARG A 30 -22.32 18.85 6.46
C ARG A 30 -22.53 19.32 7.91
N PHE A 31 -21.56 19.13 8.79
CA PHE A 31 -21.69 19.50 10.21
C PHE A 31 -21.32 20.94 10.52
N ARG A 32 -20.38 21.53 9.78
CA ARG A 32 -19.80 22.84 10.12
C ARG A 32 -19.83 23.86 8.98
N GLY A 33 -20.54 23.57 7.88
CA GLY A 33 -20.53 24.42 6.69
C GLY A 33 -19.32 24.14 5.81
N GLU A 34 -19.04 25.01 4.85
CA GLU A 34 -17.97 24.83 3.86
C GLU A 34 -16.56 24.98 4.50
N LEU A 35 -16.05 23.88 5.08
CA LEU A 35 -14.70 23.82 5.62
C LEU A 35 -13.67 23.41 4.55
N TYR A 36 -14.08 22.56 3.60
CA TYR A 36 -13.20 21.92 2.62
C TYR A 36 -13.82 22.01 1.22
N ARG A 37 -12.94 22.15 0.24
CA ARG A 37 -13.24 21.95 -1.18
C ARG A 37 -12.34 20.87 -1.73
N TRP A 38 -12.81 20.12 -2.70
CA TRP A 38 -12.00 19.10 -3.38
C TRP A 38 -12.17 19.19 -4.88
N HIS A 39 -11.11 18.86 -5.58
CA HIS A 39 -10.99 18.93 -7.03
C HIS A 39 -10.38 17.63 -7.55
N LEU A 40 -10.88 17.12 -8.63
CA LEU A 40 -10.36 15.95 -9.30
C LEU A 40 -9.56 16.37 -10.52
N CYS A 41 -8.33 15.90 -10.62
CA CYS A 41 -7.53 16.12 -11.82
C CYS A 41 -6.99 14.79 -12.36
N SER A 42 -6.71 14.78 -13.65
CA SER A 42 -6.02 13.70 -14.35
C SER A 42 -4.86 14.29 -15.17
N VAL A 43 -4.00 13.44 -15.70
CA VAL A 43 -2.81 13.91 -16.45
C VAL A 43 -3.21 14.74 -17.68
N ASP A 44 -4.28 14.35 -18.36
CA ASP A 44 -4.78 14.97 -19.59
C ASP A 44 -6.10 15.73 -19.43
N GLY A 45 -6.68 15.78 -18.23
CA GLY A 45 -7.98 16.38 -17.97
C GLY A 45 -9.18 15.52 -18.39
N GLY A 46 -8.93 14.32 -18.92
CA GLY A 46 -9.95 13.38 -19.35
C GLY A 46 -10.45 12.45 -18.25
N PRO A 47 -11.48 11.63 -18.54
CA PRO A 47 -11.99 10.63 -17.63
C PRO A 47 -10.94 9.57 -17.31
N VAL A 48 -10.91 9.09 -16.07
CA VAL A 48 -9.95 8.08 -15.61
C VAL A 48 -10.66 6.78 -15.27
N LEU A 49 -10.21 5.67 -15.83
CA LEU A 49 -10.70 4.33 -15.52
C LEU A 49 -10.03 3.81 -14.24
N ALA A 50 -10.84 3.45 -13.27
CA ALA A 50 -10.39 2.87 -12.01
C ALA A 50 -10.13 1.36 -12.12
N SER A 51 -9.46 0.78 -11.12
CA SER A 51 -9.13 -0.64 -11.05
C SER A 51 -10.35 -1.58 -11.04
N ASN A 52 -11.51 -1.09 -10.62
CA ASN A 52 -12.77 -1.85 -10.62
C ASN A 52 -13.61 -1.65 -11.89
N GLY A 53 -13.08 -0.95 -12.91
CA GLY A 53 -13.78 -0.69 -14.17
C GLY A 53 -14.73 0.51 -14.16
N MET A 54 -14.89 1.22 -13.04
CA MET A 54 -15.64 2.47 -13.00
C MET A 54 -14.82 3.60 -13.63
N SER A 55 -15.47 4.49 -14.38
CA SER A 55 -14.85 5.71 -14.92
C SER A 55 -15.25 6.92 -14.08
N MET A 56 -14.27 7.77 -13.75
CA MET A 56 -14.50 9.05 -13.07
C MET A 56 -14.05 10.19 -13.97
N ASN A 57 -14.90 11.22 -14.08
CA ASN A 57 -14.52 12.44 -14.78
C ASN A 57 -13.61 13.27 -13.89
N ALA A 58 -12.51 13.77 -14.45
CA ALA A 58 -11.71 14.82 -13.83
C ALA A 58 -12.34 16.19 -14.09
N ASP A 59 -12.14 17.12 -13.16
CA ASP A 59 -12.56 18.52 -13.30
C ASP A 59 -11.58 19.27 -14.21
N SER A 60 -10.29 18.84 -14.20
CA SER A 60 -9.22 19.50 -14.95
C SER A 60 -8.03 18.56 -15.23
N GLY A 61 -7.06 19.07 -16.01
CA GLY A 61 -5.73 18.47 -16.16
C GLY A 61 -4.78 18.89 -15.03
N LEU A 62 -3.47 18.93 -15.36
CA LEU A 62 -2.43 19.36 -14.43
C LEU A 62 -2.46 20.88 -14.25
N GLU A 63 -3.13 21.34 -13.22
CA GLU A 63 -3.39 22.75 -12.93
C GLU A 63 -2.32 23.39 -12.04
N THR A 64 -2.34 24.72 -11.99
CA THR A 64 -1.53 25.50 -11.06
C THR A 64 -2.24 25.54 -9.69
N LEU A 65 -1.66 24.87 -8.72
CA LEU A 65 -2.14 24.87 -7.34
C LEU A 65 -1.50 26.01 -6.55
N ARG A 66 -2.15 26.42 -5.47
CA ARG A 66 -1.70 27.53 -4.62
C ARG A 66 -0.91 27.01 -3.42
N ARG A 67 -0.04 27.82 -2.90
CA ARG A 67 0.62 27.54 -1.63
C ARG A 67 -0.39 27.24 -0.53
N GLY A 68 -0.19 26.11 0.13
CA GLY A 68 -1.08 25.63 1.20
C GLY A 68 -2.17 24.67 0.74
N ASP A 69 -2.39 24.51 -0.57
CA ASP A 69 -3.22 23.43 -1.08
C ASP A 69 -2.59 22.07 -0.78
N THR A 70 -3.41 21.04 -0.77
CA THR A 70 -2.95 19.66 -0.60
C THR A 70 -3.32 18.85 -1.84
N LEU A 71 -2.33 18.21 -2.46
CA LEU A 71 -2.52 17.29 -3.58
C LEU A 71 -2.23 15.87 -3.15
N PHE A 72 -3.17 14.95 -3.43
CA PHE A 72 -2.97 13.52 -3.31
C PHE A 72 -2.88 12.86 -4.68
N VAL A 73 -1.79 12.13 -4.93
CA VAL A 73 -1.69 11.20 -6.05
C VAL A 73 -2.39 9.90 -5.66
N VAL A 74 -3.45 9.53 -6.37
CA VAL A 74 -4.23 8.31 -6.12
C VAL A 74 -3.91 7.31 -7.22
N ALA A 75 -3.29 6.21 -6.86
CA ALA A 75 -2.89 5.17 -7.81
C ALA A 75 -3.40 3.78 -7.39
N GLY A 76 -3.06 2.76 -8.16
CA GLY A 76 -3.43 1.35 -7.93
C GLY A 76 -2.32 0.41 -8.40
N PHE A 77 -2.63 -0.63 -9.18
CA PHE A 77 -1.70 -1.72 -9.48
C PHE A 77 -0.49 -1.34 -10.35
N ASP A 78 -0.59 -0.33 -11.20
CA ASP A 78 0.51 0.15 -12.07
C ASP A 78 0.74 1.66 -11.85
N PRO A 79 1.32 2.04 -10.71
CA PRO A 79 1.46 3.46 -10.34
C PRO A 79 2.38 4.25 -11.27
N LEU A 80 3.34 3.59 -11.93
CA LEU A 80 4.32 4.23 -12.78
C LEU A 80 3.97 4.19 -14.27
N GLY A 81 2.95 3.45 -14.68
CA GLY A 81 2.57 3.29 -16.09
C GLY A 81 2.24 4.60 -16.81
N THR A 82 1.78 5.62 -16.08
CA THR A 82 1.53 6.98 -16.59
C THR A 82 2.46 8.04 -16.02
N CYS A 83 3.45 7.62 -15.23
CA CYS A 83 4.44 8.54 -14.64
C CYS A 83 5.47 8.97 -15.71
N ASN A 84 5.15 10.04 -16.40
CA ASN A 84 6.02 10.60 -17.44
C ASN A 84 6.83 11.81 -16.91
N PRO A 85 7.87 12.28 -17.62
CA PRO A 85 8.69 13.42 -17.19
C PRO A 85 7.90 14.71 -16.94
N ALA A 86 6.78 14.93 -17.64
CA ALA A 86 5.95 16.12 -17.44
C ALA A 86 5.25 16.08 -16.08
N LEU A 87 4.69 14.92 -15.69
CA LEU A 87 4.08 14.73 -14.37
C LEU A 87 5.13 14.91 -13.25
N VAL A 88 6.30 14.28 -13.38
CA VAL A 88 7.40 14.43 -12.42
C VAL A 88 7.82 15.89 -12.27
N HIS A 89 7.97 16.62 -13.38
CA HIS A 89 8.31 18.03 -13.38
C HIS A 89 7.23 18.86 -12.68
N TRP A 90 5.97 18.61 -12.96
CA TRP A 90 4.82 19.31 -12.35
C TRP A 90 4.78 19.09 -10.83
N LEU A 91 4.94 17.85 -10.36
CA LEU A 91 4.97 17.56 -8.92
C LEU A 91 6.14 18.26 -8.22
N ARG A 92 7.34 18.27 -8.82
CA ARG A 92 8.51 18.98 -8.28
C ARG A 92 8.30 20.49 -8.28
N TRP A 93 7.58 21.01 -9.26
CA TRP A 93 7.22 22.42 -9.29
C TRP A 93 6.25 22.77 -8.16
N LEU A 94 5.18 21.98 -7.95
CA LEU A 94 4.23 22.15 -6.86
C LEU A 94 4.90 22.12 -5.47
N ASP A 95 5.87 21.24 -5.29
CA ASP A 95 6.65 21.18 -4.05
C ASP A 95 7.37 22.51 -3.77
N ARG A 96 8.00 23.08 -4.80
CA ARG A 96 8.69 24.38 -4.68
C ARG A 96 7.74 25.54 -4.42
N GLU A 97 6.52 25.46 -4.92
CA GLU A 97 5.45 26.43 -4.64
C GLU A 97 4.85 26.26 -3.23
N GLY A 98 5.23 25.23 -2.49
CA GLY A 98 4.79 25.00 -1.11
C GLY A 98 3.43 24.33 -1.00
N VAL A 99 3.05 23.54 -2.01
CA VAL A 99 1.90 22.62 -1.96
C VAL A 99 2.27 21.40 -1.12
N THR A 100 1.34 20.96 -0.26
CA THR A 100 1.48 19.71 0.46
C THR A 100 1.19 18.55 -0.49
N LEU A 101 2.16 17.61 -0.62
CA LEU A 101 2.02 16.50 -1.55
C LEU A 101 1.83 15.17 -0.82
N GLY A 102 0.85 14.40 -1.24
CA GLY A 102 0.51 13.12 -0.66
C GLY A 102 0.33 12.00 -1.67
N GLY A 103 0.37 10.76 -1.16
CA GLY A 103 0.09 9.54 -1.93
C GLY A 103 -0.98 8.71 -1.25
N ILE A 104 -1.93 8.21 -2.01
CA ILE A 104 -2.96 7.26 -1.55
C ILE A 104 -2.74 5.94 -2.29
N ASP A 105 -2.78 4.84 -1.54
CA ASP A 105 -2.55 3.48 -2.02
C ASP A 105 -1.11 3.34 -2.54
N THR A 106 -0.88 3.16 -3.83
CA THR A 106 0.45 3.11 -4.45
C THR A 106 0.93 4.48 -4.99
N GLY A 107 0.21 5.57 -4.76
CA GLY A 107 0.61 6.92 -5.17
C GLY A 107 1.98 7.37 -4.63
N SER A 108 2.46 6.74 -3.54
CA SER A 108 3.80 6.96 -3.01
C SER A 108 4.92 6.58 -3.99
N PHE A 109 4.69 5.64 -4.94
CA PHE A 109 5.67 5.35 -6.00
C PHE A 109 5.94 6.57 -6.89
N VAL A 110 4.89 7.30 -7.26
CA VAL A 110 5.00 8.48 -8.11
C VAL A 110 5.74 9.60 -7.40
N LEU A 111 5.49 9.76 -6.09
CA LEU A 111 6.24 10.72 -5.27
C LEU A 111 7.72 10.32 -5.10
N ALA A 112 8.01 9.02 -4.97
CA ALA A 112 9.36 8.48 -4.90
C ALA A 112 10.11 8.72 -6.22
N GLU A 113 9.47 8.43 -7.37
CA GLU A 113 10.02 8.68 -8.70
C GLU A 113 10.32 10.17 -8.94
N ALA A 114 9.50 11.04 -8.37
CA ALA A 114 9.75 12.48 -8.38
C ALA A 114 10.84 12.93 -7.38
N GLY A 115 11.42 12.03 -6.56
CA GLY A 115 12.43 12.37 -5.55
C GLY A 115 11.87 13.16 -4.36
N LEU A 116 10.55 13.08 -4.13
CA LEU A 116 9.86 13.93 -3.15
C LEU A 116 9.72 13.27 -1.77
N LEU A 117 10.18 12.02 -1.61
CA LEU A 117 10.14 11.28 -0.35
C LEU A 117 11.50 11.13 0.33
N GLU A 118 12.57 11.73 -0.21
CA GLU A 118 13.90 11.68 0.39
C GLU A 118 13.91 12.31 1.78
N GLY A 119 14.45 11.60 2.76
CA GLY A 119 14.51 12.03 4.16
C GLY A 119 13.13 12.15 4.84
N ARG A 120 12.11 11.54 4.27
CA ARG A 120 10.74 11.53 4.79
C ARG A 120 10.24 10.12 5.00
N ARG A 121 9.46 9.92 6.07
CA ARG A 121 8.71 8.69 6.26
C ARG A 121 7.48 8.68 5.36
N CYS A 122 7.22 7.54 4.76
CA CYS A 122 6.04 7.33 3.94
C CYS A 122 5.43 5.96 4.20
N THR A 123 4.21 5.79 3.77
CA THR A 123 3.53 4.49 3.72
C THR A 123 2.82 4.33 2.38
N LEU A 124 2.45 3.11 2.09
CA LEU A 124 1.66 2.73 0.91
C LEU A 124 0.96 1.41 1.20
N HIS A 125 0.15 0.93 0.27
CA HIS A 125 -0.58 -0.32 0.43
C HIS A 125 0.38 -1.48 0.75
N TRP A 126 0.05 -2.28 1.77
CA TRP A 126 0.91 -3.37 2.28
C TRP A 126 1.35 -4.35 1.19
N GLU A 127 0.50 -4.58 0.17
CA GLU A 127 0.80 -5.49 -0.92
C GLU A 127 1.95 -4.99 -1.82
N ALA A 128 2.13 -3.69 -1.92
CA ALA A 128 3.17 -3.06 -2.74
C ALA A 128 4.42 -2.65 -1.94
N LEU A 129 4.40 -2.81 -0.61
CA LEU A 129 5.46 -2.31 0.26
C LEU A 129 6.81 -2.99 0.01
N ASP A 130 6.82 -4.30 -0.21
CA ASP A 130 8.07 -5.02 -0.51
C ASP A 130 8.65 -4.58 -1.86
N ALA A 131 7.80 -4.41 -2.87
CA ALA A 131 8.21 -3.90 -4.18
C ALA A 131 8.76 -2.46 -4.09
N PHE A 132 8.13 -1.62 -3.28
CA PHE A 132 8.59 -0.25 -3.04
C PHE A 132 9.98 -0.23 -2.38
N ARG A 133 10.21 -1.06 -1.37
CA ARG A 133 11.49 -1.14 -0.66
C ARG A 133 12.62 -1.67 -1.55
N GLU A 134 12.32 -2.60 -2.44
CA GLU A 134 13.29 -3.09 -3.44
C GLU A 134 13.64 -2.02 -4.47
N SER A 135 12.66 -1.22 -4.92
CA SER A 135 12.88 -0.17 -5.92
C SER A 135 13.53 1.09 -5.32
N TYR A 136 13.23 1.40 -4.06
CA TYR A 136 13.69 2.62 -3.37
C TYR A 136 14.27 2.28 -1.98
N PRO A 137 15.39 1.53 -1.91
CA PRO A 137 15.95 1.06 -0.63
C PRO A 137 16.44 2.17 0.30
N GLN A 138 16.63 3.38 -0.23
CA GLN A 138 17.05 4.56 0.54
C GLN A 138 15.89 5.26 1.25
N LEU A 139 14.61 4.95 0.92
CA LEU A 139 13.44 5.59 1.49
C LEU A 139 12.91 4.85 2.71
N GLU A 140 12.45 5.58 3.71
CA GLU A 140 11.87 5.02 4.93
C GLU A 140 10.37 4.73 4.75
N ALA A 141 10.06 3.54 4.21
CA ALA A 141 8.69 3.08 4.04
C ALA A 141 8.21 2.25 5.23
N THR A 142 7.15 2.72 5.91
CA THR A 142 6.54 2.09 7.09
C THR A 142 5.36 1.18 6.75
N GLN A 143 4.87 0.42 7.73
CA GLN A 143 3.64 -0.38 7.62
C GLN A 143 2.44 0.29 8.31
N GLU A 144 2.57 1.57 8.63
CA GLU A 144 1.53 2.35 9.28
C GLU A 144 0.33 2.55 8.33
N LEU A 145 -0.86 2.84 8.87
CA LEU A 145 -2.03 3.14 8.06
C LEU A 145 -1.84 4.41 7.22
N PHE A 146 -1.19 5.40 7.80
CA PHE A 146 -0.84 6.66 7.13
C PHE A 146 0.39 7.27 7.79
N GLU A 147 1.10 8.12 7.05
CA GLU A 147 2.20 8.93 7.53
C GLU A 147 1.96 10.40 7.23
N ILE A 148 2.29 11.26 8.18
CA ILE A 148 2.31 12.72 8.05
C ILE A 148 3.69 13.18 8.51
N ASP A 149 4.53 13.57 7.54
CA ASP A 149 5.90 14.01 7.79
C ASP A 149 6.17 15.34 7.07
N GLY A 150 5.93 16.43 7.78
CA GLY A 150 6.01 17.77 7.23
C GLY A 150 5.01 17.97 6.06
N PRO A 151 5.50 18.37 4.87
CA PRO A 151 4.64 18.57 3.71
C PRO A 151 4.37 17.27 2.91
N ARG A 152 4.63 16.12 3.52
CA ARG A 152 4.35 14.80 2.90
C ARG A 152 3.30 14.07 3.70
N ILE A 153 2.26 13.61 3.01
CA ILE A 153 1.14 12.89 3.62
C ILE A 153 0.86 11.65 2.78
N THR A 154 1.03 10.46 3.34
CA THR A 154 0.81 9.21 2.61
C THR A 154 -0.14 8.30 3.35
N SER A 155 -0.97 7.55 2.63
CA SER A 155 -1.94 6.58 3.15
C SER A 155 -1.80 5.23 2.47
N ALA A 156 -2.00 4.18 3.23
CA ALA A 156 -2.08 2.82 2.70
C ALA A 156 -3.25 2.58 1.74
N GLY A 157 -4.14 3.56 1.58
CA GLY A 157 -5.32 3.40 0.74
C GLY A 157 -6.44 2.58 1.40
N GLY A 158 -7.40 2.12 0.59
CA GLY A 158 -8.59 1.47 1.12
C GLY A 158 -9.28 2.34 2.19
N THR A 159 -9.70 1.74 3.28
CA THR A 159 -10.32 2.48 4.40
C THR A 159 -9.33 3.24 5.28
N ALA A 160 -8.02 3.05 5.12
CA ALA A 160 -7.01 3.81 5.87
C ALA A 160 -7.02 5.30 5.52
N SER A 161 -7.53 5.65 4.33
CA SER A 161 -7.72 7.05 3.94
C SER A 161 -8.79 7.76 4.78
N ILE A 162 -9.80 7.03 5.30
CA ILE A 162 -10.76 7.58 6.28
C ILE A 162 -10.00 8.03 7.55
N ASP A 163 -9.16 7.14 8.10
CA ASP A 163 -8.42 7.42 9.35
C ASP A 163 -7.46 8.59 9.17
N LEU A 164 -6.77 8.68 8.03
CA LEU A 164 -5.93 9.82 7.68
C LEU A 164 -6.75 11.12 7.69
N MET A 165 -7.89 11.16 6.99
CA MET A 165 -8.70 12.37 6.91
C MET A 165 -9.32 12.75 8.25
N LEU A 166 -9.72 11.76 9.07
CA LEU A 166 -10.17 12.00 10.44
C LEU A 166 -9.07 12.62 11.31
N ASP A 167 -7.81 12.17 11.17
CA ASP A 167 -6.67 12.77 11.86
C ASP A 167 -6.42 14.22 11.39
N LEU A 168 -6.49 14.49 10.09
CA LEU A 168 -6.37 15.85 9.54
C LEU A 168 -7.49 16.77 10.02
N ILE A 169 -8.74 16.28 10.03
CA ILE A 169 -9.91 17.03 10.53
C ILE A 169 -9.75 17.30 12.04
N ALA A 170 -9.31 16.31 12.82
CA ALA A 170 -9.09 16.48 14.25
C ALA A 170 -8.02 17.54 14.54
N ARG A 171 -6.91 17.54 13.79
CA ARG A 171 -5.84 18.55 13.92
C ARG A 171 -6.29 19.96 13.56
N ALA A 172 -7.16 20.09 12.55
CA ALA A 172 -7.60 21.40 12.06
C ALA A 172 -8.79 21.97 12.84
N HIS A 173 -9.71 21.13 13.30
CA HIS A 173 -11.02 21.56 13.83
C HIS A 173 -11.40 20.92 15.17
N GLY A 174 -10.50 20.15 15.76
CA GLY A 174 -10.73 19.47 17.05
C GLY A 174 -11.24 18.03 16.90
N PRO A 175 -11.02 17.21 17.92
CA PRO A 175 -11.36 15.78 17.89
C PRO A 175 -12.87 15.53 17.87
N GLU A 176 -13.70 16.46 18.38
CA GLU A 176 -15.16 16.32 18.42
C GLU A 176 -15.76 16.23 17.03
N LEU A 177 -15.27 17.05 16.09
CA LEU A 177 -15.73 16.99 14.70
C LEU A 177 -15.33 15.68 14.04
N ALA A 178 -14.09 15.21 14.26
CA ALA A 178 -13.63 13.94 13.71
C ALA A 178 -14.47 12.75 14.22
N VAL A 179 -14.88 12.76 15.50
CA VAL A 179 -15.81 11.75 16.06
C VAL A 179 -17.16 11.82 15.35
N GLN A 180 -17.77 13.00 15.24
CA GLN A 180 -19.04 13.16 14.54
C GLN A 180 -18.99 12.69 13.09
N VAL A 181 -17.87 12.98 12.40
CA VAL A 181 -17.64 12.51 11.03
C VAL A 181 -17.52 10.98 10.98
N SER A 182 -16.78 10.37 11.91
CA SER A 182 -16.57 8.93 11.94
C SER A 182 -17.87 8.15 12.16
N GLU A 183 -18.78 8.66 12.97
CA GLU A 183 -20.10 8.04 13.24
C GLU A 183 -20.94 7.91 11.97
N GLN A 184 -20.79 8.79 10.98
CA GLN A 184 -21.50 8.70 9.70
C GLN A 184 -21.05 7.54 8.83
N PHE A 185 -19.83 7.00 9.06
CA PHE A 185 -19.32 5.85 8.34
C PHE A 185 -19.62 4.51 9.04
N VAL A 186 -20.36 4.56 10.18
CA VAL A 186 -20.69 3.37 10.97
C VAL A 186 -19.42 2.57 11.37
N VAL A 187 -18.31 3.28 11.59
CA VAL A 187 -17.03 2.68 11.99
C VAL A 187 -17.05 2.46 13.50
N GLY A 188 -16.76 1.25 13.94
CA GLY A 188 -16.79 0.90 15.36
C GLY A 188 -15.72 1.60 16.22
N ARG A 189 -14.65 2.10 15.60
CA ARG A 189 -13.61 2.93 16.22
C ARG A 189 -12.79 3.67 15.17
N ILE A 190 -12.26 4.82 15.52
CA ILE A 190 -11.22 5.50 14.75
C ILE A 190 -9.90 4.74 14.98
N ARG A 191 -9.25 4.31 13.92
CA ARG A 191 -7.93 3.68 13.99
C ARG A 191 -6.84 4.75 14.08
N THR A 192 -5.80 4.45 14.82
CA THR A 192 -4.62 5.30 14.91
C THR A 192 -3.65 4.98 13.77
N ARG A 193 -2.70 5.87 13.50
CA ARG A 193 -1.63 5.66 12.53
C ARG A 193 -0.94 4.30 12.73
N GLN A 194 -0.69 3.91 13.98
CA GLN A 194 0.03 2.69 14.36
C GLN A 194 -0.80 1.40 14.28
N ASP A 195 -2.09 1.50 13.95
CA ASP A 195 -2.89 0.30 13.70
C ASP A 195 -2.39 -0.41 12.44
N HIS A 196 -2.50 -1.73 12.41
CA HIS A 196 -1.97 -2.53 11.32
C HIS A 196 -2.84 -2.46 10.07
N GLN A 197 -2.22 -2.32 8.90
CA GLN A 197 -2.89 -2.41 7.61
C GLN A 197 -3.54 -3.80 7.39
N ARG A 198 -2.90 -4.85 7.88
CA ARG A 198 -3.39 -6.22 7.74
C ARG A 198 -3.96 -6.74 9.06
N LEU A 199 -4.94 -7.62 8.97
CA LEU A 199 -5.41 -8.36 10.14
C LEU A 199 -4.24 -9.01 10.88
N GLN A 200 -4.31 -9.02 12.20
CA GLN A 200 -3.32 -9.74 13.02
C GLN A 200 -3.19 -11.20 12.55
N LEU A 201 -1.98 -11.75 12.64
CA LEU A 201 -1.67 -13.12 12.21
C LEU A 201 -2.65 -14.15 12.76
N ALA A 202 -3.05 -13.97 14.02
CA ALA A 202 -4.06 -14.82 14.66
C ALA A 202 -5.37 -14.90 13.86
N SER A 203 -5.91 -13.74 13.49
CA SER A 203 -7.17 -13.64 12.73
C SER A 203 -6.99 -14.06 11.27
N ARG A 204 -5.85 -13.72 10.65
CA ARG A 204 -5.55 -14.00 9.25
C ARG A 204 -5.44 -15.49 8.95
N TYR A 205 -4.84 -16.24 9.87
CA TYR A 205 -4.64 -17.68 9.73
C TYR A 205 -5.58 -18.53 10.59
N GLY A 206 -6.51 -17.90 11.31
CA GLY A 206 -7.43 -18.62 12.21
C GLY A 206 -6.74 -19.35 13.37
N VAL A 207 -5.58 -18.85 13.82
CA VAL A 207 -4.71 -19.52 14.79
C VAL A 207 -4.71 -18.76 16.12
N THR A 208 -4.96 -19.49 17.21
CA THR A 208 -4.91 -18.94 18.58
C THR A 208 -3.65 -19.32 19.34
N ASN A 209 -2.88 -20.28 18.85
CA ASN A 209 -1.65 -20.74 19.48
C ASN A 209 -0.54 -19.68 19.40
N LYS A 210 -0.16 -19.10 20.54
CA LYS A 210 0.83 -18.01 20.64
C LYS A 210 2.18 -18.36 20.02
N LYS A 211 2.69 -19.59 20.24
CA LYS A 211 3.95 -20.04 19.67
C LYS A 211 3.91 -20.11 18.14
N LEU A 212 2.80 -20.63 17.60
CA LEU A 212 2.63 -20.68 16.14
C LEU A 212 2.54 -19.27 15.54
N ILE A 213 1.80 -18.34 16.17
CA ILE A 213 1.74 -16.93 15.74
C ILE A 213 3.14 -16.30 15.72
N GLN A 214 3.99 -16.57 16.70
CA GLN A 214 5.37 -16.07 16.72
C GLN A 214 6.19 -16.61 15.54
N VAL A 215 6.05 -17.90 15.23
CA VAL A 215 6.74 -18.50 14.07
C VAL A 215 6.24 -17.91 12.75
N LEU A 216 4.93 -17.76 12.58
CA LEU A 216 4.35 -17.15 11.38
C LEU A 216 4.89 -15.73 11.16
N GLY A 217 4.93 -14.91 12.22
CA GLY A 217 5.51 -13.58 12.16
C GLY A 217 7.01 -13.59 11.88
N LYS A 218 7.74 -14.60 12.36
CA LYS A 218 9.17 -14.76 12.06
C LYS A 218 9.38 -15.14 10.59
N MET A 219 8.57 -16.05 10.02
CA MET A 219 8.59 -16.43 8.62
C MET A 219 8.30 -15.26 7.69
N GLU A 220 7.28 -14.45 7.97
CA GLU A 220 6.93 -13.27 7.15
C GLU A 220 8.05 -12.23 7.09
N ARG A 221 8.78 -12.05 8.19
CA ARG A 221 9.91 -11.09 8.25
C ARG A 221 11.22 -11.59 7.65
N HIS A 222 11.37 -12.90 7.45
CA HIS A 222 12.62 -13.51 6.99
C HIS A 222 12.39 -14.35 5.74
N THR A 223 12.01 -13.69 4.65
CA THR A 223 11.87 -14.35 3.35
C THR A 223 13.21 -14.49 2.65
N GLU A 224 14.20 -13.64 2.98
CA GLU A 224 15.57 -13.67 2.52
C GLU A 224 16.54 -13.25 3.63
N PRO A 225 17.50 -14.13 4.02
CA PRO A 225 17.49 -15.58 3.77
C PRO A 225 16.38 -16.27 4.57
N PRO A 226 15.77 -17.33 4.01
CA PRO A 226 14.75 -18.09 4.74
C PRO A 226 15.39 -18.90 5.87
N LEU A 227 14.71 -18.90 7.01
CA LEU A 227 15.14 -19.69 8.17
C LEU A 227 14.81 -21.18 7.98
N SER A 228 15.67 -22.05 8.48
CA SER A 228 15.42 -23.49 8.55
C SER A 228 14.28 -23.82 9.54
N THR A 229 13.68 -24.99 9.38
CA THR A 229 12.68 -25.49 10.35
C THR A 229 13.26 -25.66 11.75
N LEU A 230 14.57 -25.90 11.87
CA LEU A 230 15.27 -26.02 13.14
C LEU A 230 15.35 -24.66 13.83
N GLU A 231 15.84 -23.63 13.16
CA GLU A 231 15.90 -22.24 13.69
C GLU A 231 14.54 -21.70 14.09
N LEU A 232 13.49 -22.01 13.32
CA LEU A 232 12.11 -21.64 13.67
C LEU A 232 11.63 -22.37 14.92
N ALA A 233 11.97 -23.64 15.11
CA ALA A 233 11.62 -24.40 16.30
C ALA A 233 12.37 -23.89 17.54
N GLU A 234 13.66 -23.60 17.41
CA GLU A 234 14.50 -23.01 18.47
C GLU A 234 13.97 -21.64 18.91
N HIS A 235 13.55 -20.81 17.96
CA HIS A 235 12.98 -19.48 18.26
C HIS A 235 11.81 -19.52 19.25
N ILE A 236 11.00 -20.57 19.22
CA ILE A 236 9.84 -20.73 20.14
C ILE A 236 10.10 -21.82 21.20
N GLN A 237 11.34 -22.27 21.35
CA GLN A 237 11.75 -23.26 22.32
C GLN A 237 10.92 -24.56 22.27
N VAL A 238 10.89 -25.18 21.10
CA VAL A 238 10.25 -26.49 20.87
C VAL A 238 11.15 -27.36 19.99
N THR A 239 10.88 -28.68 19.98
CA THR A 239 11.54 -29.58 19.04
C THR A 239 10.96 -29.39 17.63
N ARG A 240 11.73 -29.73 16.58
CA ARG A 240 11.26 -29.75 15.19
C ARG A 240 9.95 -30.56 15.05
N ARG A 241 9.86 -31.72 15.69
CA ARG A 241 8.66 -32.59 15.64
C ARG A 241 7.43 -31.89 16.27
N GLN A 242 7.64 -31.12 17.35
CA GLN A 242 6.55 -30.32 17.97
C GLN A 242 6.10 -29.20 17.04
N LEU A 243 7.02 -28.49 16.37
CA LEU A 243 6.68 -27.46 15.39
C LEU A 243 5.89 -28.06 14.21
N GLU A 244 6.34 -29.16 13.62
CA GLU A 244 5.62 -29.85 12.55
C GLU A 244 4.20 -30.27 12.98
N ARG A 245 4.04 -30.75 14.23
CA ARG A 245 2.73 -31.06 14.79
C ARG A 245 1.83 -29.85 14.93
N LEU A 246 2.35 -28.69 15.35
CA LEU A 246 1.59 -27.43 15.44
C LEU A 246 1.08 -27.01 14.07
N PHE A 247 1.94 -27.04 13.03
CA PHE A 247 1.53 -26.68 11.67
C PHE A 247 0.44 -27.62 11.14
N ARG A 248 0.61 -28.93 11.31
CA ARG A 248 -0.41 -29.91 10.87
C ARG A 248 -1.75 -29.71 11.58
N LEU A 249 -1.71 -29.45 12.90
CA LEU A 249 -2.92 -29.32 13.72
C LEU A 249 -3.72 -28.05 13.37
N HIS A 250 -3.04 -26.92 13.18
CA HIS A 250 -3.68 -25.62 13.06
C HIS A 250 -3.77 -25.09 11.63
N LEU A 251 -2.87 -25.52 10.73
CA LEU A 251 -2.77 -25.00 9.37
C LEU A 251 -2.91 -26.11 8.30
N HIS A 252 -3.04 -27.35 8.72
CA HIS A 252 -3.13 -28.55 7.85
C HIS A 252 -1.99 -28.63 6.83
N ASP A 253 -0.81 -28.13 7.19
CA ASP A 253 0.37 -28.01 6.34
C ASP A 253 1.66 -28.39 7.11
N THR A 254 2.79 -28.37 6.43
CA THR A 254 4.11 -28.48 7.03
C THR A 254 4.77 -27.09 7.12
N PRO A 255 5.69 -26.84 8.10
CA PRO A 255 6.42 -25.56 8.19
C PRO A 255 7.11 -25.18 6.88
N SER A 256 7.78 -26.13 6.23
CA SER A 256 8.52 -25.89 5.00
C SER A 256 7.63 -25.55 3.82
N ASN A 257 6.50 -26.24 3.64
CA ASN A 257 5.55 -25.97 2.56
C ASN A 257 4.83 -24.65 2.75
N PHE A 258 4.39 -24.38 3.97
CA PHE A 258 3.79 -23.08 4.32
C PHE A 258 4.75 -21.92 4.05
N TYR A 259 6.02 -22.05 4.47
CA TYR A 259 7.04 -21.03 4.25
C TYR A 259 7.38 -20.85 2.77
N LEU A 260 7.45 -21.93 2.01
CA LEU A 260 7.57 -21.87 0.56
C LEU A 260 6.39 -21.10 -0.05
N GLY A 261 5.18 -21.34 0.46
CA GLY A 261 3.97 -20.62 0.05
C GLY A 261 4.09 -19.11 0.24
N LEU A 262 4.55 -18.63 1.40
CA LEU A 262 4.76 -17.21 1.69
C LEU A 262 5.78 -16.57 0.73
N ARG A 263 6.90 -17.25 0.48
CA ARG A 263 7.95 -16.78 -0.43
C ARG A 263 7.47 -16.70 -1.88
N LEU A 264 6.64 -17.65 -2.30
CA LEU A 264 6.02 -17.63 -3.64
C LEU A 264 4.98 -16.50 -3.76
N ASP A 265 4.21 -16.19 -2.71
CA ASP A 265 3.28 -15.06 -2.71
C ASP A 265 4.04 -13.74 -2.84
N LYS A 266 5.15 -13.56 -2.09
CA LYS A 266 6.05 -12.41 -2.24
C LYS A 266 6.64 -12.35 -3.65
N ALA A 267 7.10 -13.47 -4.20
CA ALA A 267 7.64 -13.51 -5.56
C ALA A 267 6.59 -13.05 -6.59
N ARG A 268 5.33 -13.44 -6.43
CA ARG A 268 4.23 -13.01 -7.30
C ARG A 268 3.98 -11.51 -7.22
N GLN A 269 4.03 -10.93 -6.03
CA GLN A 269 3.89 -9.50 -5.82
C GLN A 269 5.02 -8.74 -6.52
N LEU A 270 6.29 -9.12 -6.29
CA LEU A 270 7.45 -8.49 -6.94
C LEU A 270 7.38 -8.60 -8.46
N LEU A 271 7.03 -9.77 -9.01
CA LEU A 271 6.87 -9.95 -10.45
C LEU A 271 5.83 -9.03 -11.08
N ARG A 272 4.77 -8.71 -10.35
CA ARG A 272 3.65 -7.91 -10.83
C ARG A 272 3.82 -6.40 -10.61
N GLN A 273 4.66 -6.01 -9.67
CA GLN A 273 4.76 -4.62 -9.21
C GLN A 273 6.13 -3.98 -9.49
N THR A 274 7.08 -4.76 -10.04
CA THR A 274 8.42 -4.26 -10.37
C THR A 274 8.88 -4.79 -11.72
N ASP A 275 9.90 -4.14 -12.28
CA ASP A 275 10.61 -4.60 -13.49
C ASP A 275 11.74 -5.59 -13.20
N MET A 276 11.90 -6.05 -11.96
CA MET A 276 12.91 -7.03 -11.56
C MET A 276 12.83 -8.28 -12.43
N SER A 277 13.96 -8.79 -12.90
CA SER A 277 14.01 -10.07 -13.62
C SER A 277 13.53 -11.22 -12.73
N VAL A 278 13.14 -12.34 -13.34
CA VAL A 278 12.75 -13.56 -12.59
C VAL A 278 13.89 -14.04 -11.68
N LEU A 279 15.15 -13.80 -12.07
CA LEU A 279 16.32 -14.13 -11.27
C LEU A 279 16.40 -13.24 -10.02
N GLU A 280 16.29 -11.93 -10.18
CA GLU A 280 16.32 -10.96 -9.07
C GLU A 280 15.18 -11.22 -8.08
N VAL A 281 13.95 -11.43 -8.59
CA VAL A 281 12.81 -11.82 -7.76
C VAL A 281 13.09 -13.13 -7.00
N GLY A 282 13.72 -14.09 -7.66
CA GLY A 282 14.13 -15.33 -7.02
C GLY A 282 15.07 -15.08 -5.84
N LEU A 283 16.09 -14.28 -6.03
CA LEU A 283 17.03 -13.90 -4.98
C LEU A 283 16.32 -13.17 -3.84
N ALA A 284 15.55 -12.12 -4.12
CA ALA A 284 14.79 -11.33 -3.13
C ALA A 284 13.77 -12.16 -2.32
N CYS A 285 13.41 -13.34 -2.81
CA CYS A 285 12.55 -14.29 -2.11
C CYS A 285 13.33 -15.51 -1.56
N GLY A 286 14.67 -15.46 -1.55
CA GLY A 286 15.55 -16.50 -0.98
C GLY A 286 15.56 -17.81 -1.76
N PHE A 287 15.29 -17.81 -3.08
CA PHE A 287 15.43 -18.99 -3.92
C PHE A 287 16.85 -19.10 -4.45
N GLU A 288 17.50 -20.22 -4.16
CA GLU A 288 18.87 -20.50 -4.61
C GLU A 288 18.96 -20.80 -6.12
N SER A 289 17.84 -21.16 -6.75
CA SER A 289 17.81 -21.61 -8.14
C SER A 289 16.55 -21.11 -8.85
N PRO A 290 16.70 -20.42 -10.02
CA PRO A 290 15.57 -20.01 -10.85
C PRO A 290 14.69 -21.19 -11.30
N SER A 291 15.29 -22.36 -11.49
CA SER A 291 14.57 -23.58 -11.87
C SER A 291 13.67 -24.08 -10.73
N TYR A 292 14.11 -23.95 -9.48
CA TYR A 292 13.30 -24.31 -8.33
C TYR A 292 12.16 -23.32 -8.13
N LEU A 293 12.42 -22.01 -8.23
CA LEU A 293 11.38 -21.00 -8.23
C LEU A 293 10.33 -21.30 -9.30
N SER A 294 10.72 -21.48 -10.56
CA SER A 294 9.81 -21.68 -11.68
C SER A 294 8.92 -22.91 -11.51
N ARG A 295 9.46 -24.02 -11.05
CA ARG A 295 8.69 -25.24 -10.77
C ARG A 295 7.69 -25.05 -9.63
N SER A 296 8.15 -24.50 -8.51
CA SER A 296 7.31 -24.28 -7.33
C SER A 296 6.21 -23.22 -7.60
N TYR A 297 6.56 -22.19 -8.35
CA TYR A 297 5.63 -21.14 -8.76
C TYR A 297 4.53 -21.71 -9.66
N ARG A 298 4.91 -22.47 -10.68
CA ARG A 298 3.92 -23.11 -11.56
C ARG A 298 3.05 -24.12 -10.83
N ALA A 299 3.60 -24.86 -9.87
CA ALA A 299 2.83 -25.77 -9.04
C ALA A 299 1.78 -25.05 -8.19
N LYS A 300 2.10 -23.86 -7.67
CA LYS A 300 1.18 -23.08 -6.83
C LYS A 300 0.17 -22.27 -7.64
N PHE A 301 0.60 -21.60 -8.71
CA PHE A 301 -0.22 -20.61 -9.44
C PHE A 301 -0.71 -21.07 -10.82
N GLY A 302 -0.29 -22.23 -11.29
CA GLY A 302 -0.68 -22.78 -12.60
C GLY A 302 0.03 -22.16 -13.80
N VAL A 303 0.79 -21.06 -13.60
CA VAL A 303 1.50 -20.32 -14.66
C VAL A 303 2.97 -20.16 -14.35
N CYS A 304 3.80 -19.93 -15.36
CA CYS A 304 5.21 -19.62 -15.16
C CYS A 304 5.41 -18.17 -14.69
N PRO A 305 6.46 -17.86 -13.91
CA PRO A 305 6.73 -16.50 -13.42
C PRO A 305 6.76 -15.44 -14.53
N SER A 306 7.40 -15.74 -15.67
CA SER A 306 7.49 -14.82 -16.82
C SER A 306 6.12 -14.53 -17.47
N HIS A 307 5.21 -15.50 -17.48
CA HIS A 307 3.86 -15.32 -18.04
C HIS A 307 2.93 -14.58 -17.08
N ASP A 308 3.08 -14.77 -15.76
CA ASP A 308 2.24 -14.08 -14.76
C ASP A 308 2.51 -12.58 -14.72
N ARG A 309 3.72 -12.12 -15.06
CA ARG A 309 4.05 -10.71 -15.27
C ARG A 309 3.27 -10.08 -16.43
N ALA A 310 3.12 -10.81 -17.52
CA ALA A 310 2.43 -10.34 -18.72
C ALA A 310 0.89 -10.33 -18.57
N ALA A 311 0.36 -11.02 -17.59
CA ALA A 311 -1.08 -11.24 -17.39
C ALA A 311 -1.81 -10.14 -16.61
N LEU A 312 -1.11 -9.09 -16.13
CA LEU A 312 -1.80 -7.90 -15.62
C LEU A 312 -2.54 -7.25 -16.80
N PRO A 313 -3.85 -6.96 -16.67
CA PRO A 313 -4.50 -6.09 -17.63
C PRO A 313 -3.77 -4.74 -17.56
N ARG A 314 -2.86 -4.49 -18.51
CA ARG A 314 -2.46 -3.12 -18.80
C ARG A 314 -3.76 -2.44 -19.16
N VAL A 315 -4.17 -1.45 -18.35
CA VAL A 315 -5.30 -0.60 -18.72
C VAL A 315 -4.98 -0.11 -20.13
N ALA A 316 -5.77 -0.59 -21.11
CA ALA A 316 -5.56 -0.20 -22.50
C ALA A 316 -5.63 1.32 -22.54
N THR A 317 -4.53 1.93 -22.95
CA THR A 317 -4.40 3.37 -23.22
C THR A 317 -5.35 3.79 -24.32
#